data_bf396d5a12fc79ff50dbb65abc0f043b
#
_entry.id   bf396d5a12fc79ff50dbb65abc0f043b
#
_cell.length_a   1.000
_cell.length_b   1.000
_cell.length_c   1.000
_cell.angle_alpha   90.00
_cell.angle_beta   90.00
_cell.angle_gamma   90.00
#
_symmetry.space_group_name_H-M   'P 1'
#
loop_
_entity.id
_entity.type
_entity.pdbx_description
1 polymer ?
#
loop_
_entity_poly.entity_id
_entity_poly.type
_entity_poly.pdbx_seq_one_letter_code
_entity_poly.pdbx_strand_id
1 'polypeptide(L)'
;MLNFIEDVVRFPEALTGGRTISRLFRTYPFRVLHASSVLNGIDYGFSDQEGMFFRTTIDTSAKIISPYEVVVNITYGFRSREFDKRTDATIKYTLFLNQVYWL
;
A
#
# COMPACT_ATOMS: atom_id res chain seq x y z
N MET A 1 4.67 -10.24 20.89
CA MET A 1 5.00 -11.12 19.76
C MET A 1 5.02 -10.31 18.50
N LEU A 2 6.12 -10.36 17.81
CA LEU A 2 6.26 -9.68 16.54
C LEU A 2 5.80 -10.58 15.40
N ASN A 3 4.93 -10.09 14.55
CA ASN A 3 4.45 -10.79 13.37
C ASN A 3 4.51 -9.86 12.16
N PHE A 4 4.59 -10.42 10.97
CA PHE A 4 4.58 -9.60 9.75
C PHE A 4 3.83 -10.34 8.64
N ILE A 5 3.15 -9.52 7.84
CA ILE A 5 2.32 -10.00 6.73
C ILE A 5 2.82 -9.30 5.46
N GLU A 6 3.19 -10.11 4.46
CA GLU A 6 3.53 -9.60 3.14
C GLU A 6 2.28 -9.56 2.27
N ASP A 7 2.05 -8.47 1.58
CA ASP A 7 0.90 -8.30 0.72
C ASP A 7 1.31 -7.60 -0.58
N VAL A 8 0.47 -7.75 -1.58
CA VAL A 8 0.68 -7.18 -2.90
C VAL A 8 -0.60 -6.46 -3.31
N VAL A 9 -0.46 -5.23 -3.76
CA VAL A 9 -1.57 -4.43 -4.27
C VAL A 9 -1.28 -4.03 -5.69
N ARG A 10 -2.27 -4.21 -6.57
CA ARG A 10 -2.16 -3.81 -7.96
C ARG A 10 -3.05 -2.61 -8.24
N PHE A 11 -2.44 -1.60 -8.85
CA PHE A 11 -3.14 -0.43 -9.38
C PHE A 11 -3.17 -0.57 -10.89
N PRO A 12 -4.35 -0.80 -11.49
CA PRO A 12 -4.45 -0.99 -12.93
C PRO A 12 -4.17 0.28 -13.73
N GLU A 13 -4.33 1.43 -13.10
CA GLU A 13 -4.01 2.72 -13.72
C GLU A 13 -3.66 3.74 -12.65
N ALA A 14 -2.86 4.72 -13.03
CA ALA A 14 -2.52 5.84 -12.16
C ALA A 14 -3.44 7.03 -12.42
N LEU A 15 -3.73 7.76 -11.38
CA LEU A 15 -4.43 9.03 -11.44
C LEU A 15 -3.49 10.15 -11.02
N THR A 16 -3.66 11.32 -11.61
CA THR A 16 -2.83 12.48 -11.32
C THR A 16 -2.86 12.86 -9.84
N GLY A 17 -4.01 12.74 -9.19
CA GLY A 17 -4.16 13.03 -7.76
C GLY A 17 -3.80 11.88 -6.85
N GLY A 18 -3.44 10.73 -7.41
CA GLY A 18 -3.21 9.52 -6.64
C GLY A 18 -4.47 8.72 -6.39
N ARG A 19 -4.29 7.43 -6.19
CA ARG A 19 -5.37 6.50 -5.84
C ARG A 19 -4.94 5.73 -4.60
N THR A 20 -5.86 5.56 -3.66
CA THR A 20 -5.60 4.82 -2.43
C THR A 20 -6.44 3.56 -2.40
N ILE A 21 -5.78 2.45 -2.06
CA ILE A 21 -6.45 1.18 -1.78
C ILE A 21 -6.25 0.90 -0.30
N SER A 22 -7.32 0.52 0.38
CA SER A 22 -7.29 0.18 1.79
C SER A 22 -7.43 -1.33 1.97
N ARG A 23 -6.61 -1.90 2.84
CA ARG A 23 -6.66 -3.31 3.21
C ARG A 23 -6.95 -3.42 4.69
N LEU A 24 -7.94 -4.22 5.04
CA LEU A 24 -8.30 -4.51 6.42
C LEU A 24 -7.71 -5.86 6.84
N PHE A 25 -6.99 -5.87 7.94
CA PHE A 25 -6.44 -7.09 8.53
C PHE A 25 -7.09 -7.30 9.90
N ARG A 26 -7.67 -8.48 10.09
CA ARG A 26 -8.26 -8.90 11.36
C ARG A 26 -7.30 -9.84 12.05
N THR A 27 -7.05 -9.56 13.32
CA THR A 27 -5.98 -10.23 14.06
C THR A 27 -6.46 -11.08 15.24
N TYR A 28 -7.77 -11.08 15.51
CA TYR A 28 -8.31 -11.87 16.60
C TYR A 28 -7.82 -13.33 16.54
N PRO A 29 -7.38 -13.92 17.63
CA PRO A 29 -7.45 -13.47 19.03
C PRO A 29 -6.22 -12.66 19.50
N PHE A 30 -5.35 -12.22 18.61
CA PHE A 30 -4.14 -11.49 18.97
C PHE A 30 -4.40 -9.99 18.93
N ARG A 31 -4.30 -9.36 20.10
CA ARG A 31 -4.47 -7.91 20.19
C ARG A 31 -3.26 -7.20 19.64
N VAL A 32 -3.49 -6.19 18.83
CA VAL A 32 -2.42 -5.40 18.21
C VAL A 32 -2.02 -4.24 19.14
N LEU A 33 -0.74 -4.16 19.47
CA LEU A 33 -0.17 -3.07 20.25
C LEU A 33 0.44 -2.00 19.36
N HIS A 34 1.11 -2.43 18.29
CA HIS A 34 1.74 -1.53 17.30
C HIS A 34 1.59 -2.11 15.91
N ALA A 35 1.45 -1.23 14.93
CA ALA A 35 1.40 -1.60 13.53
C ALA A 35 2.19 -0.58 12.72
N SER A 36 2.96 -1.07 11.75
CA SER A 36 3.65 -0.23 10.77
C SER A 36 3.73 -0.95 9.44
N SER A 37 3.82 -0.20 8.36
CA SER A 37 3.93 -0.76 7.02
C SER A 37 5.18 -0.21 6.33
N VAL A 38 5.81 -1.06 5.53
CA VAL A 38 7.04 -0.74 4.81
C VAL A 38 6.90 -1.20 3.37
N LEU A 39 7.31 -0.36 2.44
CA LEU A 39 7.36 -0.72 1.04
C LEU A 39 8.51 -1.70 0.80
N ASN A 40 8.20 -2.82 0.13
CA ASN A 40 9.20 -3.81 -0.23
C ASN A 40 9.63 -3.68 -1.68
N GLY A 41 8.74 -3.25 -2.55
CA GLY A 41 9.05 -3.13 -3.96
C GLY A 41 7.91 -2.55 -4.76
N ILE A 42 8.27 -2.05 -5.93
CA ILE A 42 7.34 -1.44 -6.86
C ILE A 42 7.72 -1.89 -8.25
N ASP A 43 6.71 -2.34 -8.99
CA ASP A 43 6.85 -2.68 -10.38
C ASP A 43 5.90 -1.80 -11.18
N TYR A 44 6.46 -1.04 -12.11
CA TYR A 44 5.71 -0.15 -12.99
C TYR A 44 5.54 -0.76 -14.36
N GLY A 45 4.34 -0.62 -14.94
CA GLY A 45 4.14 -0.85 -16.35
C GLY A 45 4.13 0.48 -17.10
N PHE A 46 5.01 0.61 -18.07
CA PHE A 46 5.03 1.77 -18.99
C PHE A 46 4.77 1.30 -20.40
N SER A 47 3.95 2.05 -21.14
CA SER A 47 3.86 1.85 -22.57
C SER A 47 4.86 2.76 -23.29
N ASP A 48 5.21 2.40 -24.53
CA ASP A 48 6.12 3.20 -25.35
C ASP A 48 5.60 4.60 -25.64
N GLN A 49 4.30 4.81 -25.46
CA GLN A 49 3.64 6.09 -25.72
C GLN A 49 3.57 7.00 -24.51
N GLU A 50 4.02 6.51 -23.37
CA GLU A 50 3.99 7.27 -22.12
C GLU A 50 5.21 8.15 -22.01
N GLY A 51 5.38 9.21 -22.52
CA GLY A 51 6.55 10.08 -22.45
C GLY A 51 7.20 10.17 -21.07
N MET A 52 7.91 11.23 -20.81
CA MET A 52 8.54 11.42 -19.51
C MET A 52 7.48 11.63 -18.43
N PHE A 53 7.65 10.96 -17.32
CA PHE A 53 6.81 11.23 -16.15
C PHE A 53 7.42 12.40 -15.35
N PHE A 54 6.54 13.18 -14.72
CA PHE A 54 6.94 14.30 -13.88
C PHE A 54 6.99 13.92 -12.42
N ARG A 55 6.12 13.01 -12.01
CA ARG A 55 5.99 12.70 -10.60
C ARG A 55 5.39 11.33 -10.38
N THR A 56 5.96 10.62 -9.43
CA THR A 56 5.38 9.40 -8.87
C THR A 56 5.20 9.62 -7.37
N THR A 57 4.03 9.27 -6.87
CA THR A 57 3.76 9.28 -5.44
C THR A 57 3.41 7.86 -5.01
N ILE A 58 4.14 7.35 -4.04
CA ILE A 58 3.89 6.04 -3.48
C ILE A 58 4.01 6.16 -1.98
N ASP A 59 2.98 5.69 -1.29
CA ASP A 59 2.95 5.75 0.16
C ASP A 59 2.21 4.54 0.72
N THR A 60 2.60 4.14 1.91
CA THR A 60 1.89 3.12 2.66
C THR A 60 1.86 3.54 4.13
N SER A 61 0.72 3.34 4.76
CA SER A 61 0.55 3.64 6.17
C SER A 61 -0.34 2.59 6.83
N ALA A 62 -0.08 2.31 8.09
CA ALA A 62 -0.86 1.37 8.88
C ALA A 62 -1.49 2.10 10.05
N LYS A 63 -2.75 1.79 10.34
CA LYS A 63 -3.49 2.38 11.44
C LYS A 63 -4.27 1.29 12.19
N ILE A 64 -4.12 1.26 13.50
CA ILE A 64 -4.91 0.41 14.38
C ILE A 64 -6.27 1.10 14.57
N ILE A 65 -7.34 0.44 14.16
CA ILE A 65 -8.70 0.98 14.27
C ILE A 65 -9.50 0.33 15.39
N SER A 66 -9.04 -0.83 15.86
CA SER A 66 -9.61 -1.52 17.03
C SER A 66 -8.55 -2.46 17.58
N PRO A 67 -8.77 -3.08 18.78
CA PRO A 67 -7.77 -4.00 19.34
C PRO A 67 -7.38 -5.16 18.42
N TYR A 68 -8.26 -5.54 17.50
CA TYR A 68 -8.07 -6.69 16.62
C TYR A 68 -8.17 -6.35 15.14
N GLU A 69 -8.02 -5.07 14.79
CA GLU A 69 -8.16 -4.65 13.40
C GLU A 69 -7.14 -3.59 13.04
N VAL A 70 -6.49 -3.77 11.91
CA VAL A 70 -5.51 -2.83 11.35
C VAL A 70 -5.90 -2.54 9.91
N VAL A 71 -5.92 -1.28 9.54
CA VAL A 71 -6.10 -0.85 8.15
C VAL A 71 -4.77 -0.37 7.60
N VAL A 72 -4.42 -0.87 6.42
CA VAL A 72 -3.27 -0.37 5.66
C VAL A 72 -3.80 0.39 4.46
N ASN A 73 -3.35 1.62 4.30
CA ASN A 73 -3.66 2.46 3.14
C ASN A 73 -2.44 2.50 2.24
N ILE A 74 -2.63 2.16 0.97
CA ILE A 74 -1.58 2.18 -0.03
C ILE A 74 -2.00 3.18 -1.11
N THR A 75 -1.16 4.17 -1.35
CA THR A 75 -1.42 5.23 -2.31
C THR A 75 -0.43 5.15 -3.46
N TYR A 76 -0.95 5.23 -4.67
CA TYR A 76 -0.16 5.31 -5.88
C TYR A 76 -0.66 6.45 -6.75
N GLY A 77 0.23 7.37 -7.09
CA GLY A 77 -0.04 8.45 -8.01
C GLY A 77 1.07 8.52 -9.04
N PHE A 78 0.69 8.76 -10.28
CA PHE A 78 1.63 8.89 -11.38
C PHE A 78 1.19 10.06 -12.25
N ARG A 79 2.13 10.90 -12.62
CA ARG A 79 1.89 12.03 -13.50
C ARG A 79 2.90 11.99 -14.65
N SER A 80 2.42 11.77 -15.86
CA SER A 80 3.22 11.86 -17.04
C SER A 80 3.11 13.24 -17.70
N ARG A 81 3.95 13.47 -18.69
CA ARG A 81 3.90 14.70 -19.48
C ARG A 81 2.55 14.90 -20.17
N GLU A 82 1.89 13.84 -20.55
CA GLU A 82 0.63 13.86 -21.27
C GLU A 82 -0.59 13.57 -20.40
N PHE A 83 -0.51 13.65 -19.13
CA PHE A 83 -1.55 13.58 -18.09
C PHE A 83 -2.59 12.46 -18.19
N ASP A 84 -2.96 12.05 -19.41
CA ASP A 84 -4.00 11.04 -19.66
C ASP A 84 -3.43 9.66 -19.93
N LYS A 85 -2.13 9.50 -19.92
CA LYS A 85 -1.50 8.21 -20.08
C LYS A 85 -1.63 7.39 -18.81
N ARG A 86 -1.86 6.11 -19.01
CA ARG A 86 -2.06 5.16 -17.93
C ARG A 86 -0.81 4.33 -17.70
N THR A 87 -0.47 4.17 -16.44
CA THR A 87 0.50 3.16 -16.03
C THR A 87 -0.18 2.25 -15.04
N ASP A 88 0.19 0.98 -15.02
CA ASP A 88 -0.15 0.11 -13.92
C ASP A 88 1.04 0.01 -12.98
N ALA A 89 0.79 -0.39 -11.76
CA ALA A 89 1.84 -0.64 -10.80
C ALA A 89 1.42 -1.78 -9.86
N THR A 90 2.39 -2.57 -9.50
CA THR A 90 2.25 -3.57 -8.44
C THR A 90 3.12 -3.10 -7.27
N ILE A 91 2.50 -2.94 -6.13
CA ILE A 91 3.17 -2.47 -4.92
C ILE A 91 3.19 -3.59 -3.91
N LYS A 92 4.39 -3.94 -3.46
CA LYS A 92 4.61 -4.94 -2.44
C LYS A 92 4.97 -4.25 -1.14
N TYR A 93 4.34 -4.64 -0.08
CA TYR A 93 4.61 -4.08 1.24
C TYR A 93 4.55 -5.16 2.31
N THR A 94 5.14 -4.85 3.45
CA THR A 94 5.09 -5.69 4.63
C THR A 94 4.41 -4.92 5.76
N LEU A 95 3.41 -5.54 6.37
CA LEU A 95 2.77 -5.05 7.58
C LEU A 95 3.44 -5.71 8.78
N PHE A 96 4.03 -4.89 9.64
CA PHE A 96 4.63 -5.34 10.90
C PHE A 96 3.66 -5.11 12.03
N LEU A 97 3.44 -6.16 12.83
CA LEU A 97 2.51 -6.14 13.95
C LEU A 97 3.24 -6.56 15.23
N ASN A 98 3.06 -5.80 16.29
CA ASN A 98 3.41 -6.25 17.61
C ASN A 98 2.11 -6.62 18.33
N GLN A 99 1.97 -7.88 18.69
CA GLN A 99 0.73 -8.48 19.15
C GLN A 99 0.91 -9.22 20.46
N VAL A 100 -0.17 -9.32 21.22
CA VAL A 100 -0.23 -10.19 22.39
C VAL A 100 -1.45 -11.07 22.28
N TYR A 101 -1.32 -12.32 22.73
CA TYR A 101 -2.47 -13.20 22.87
C TYR A 101 -3.23 -12.78 24.11
N TRP A 102 -4.49 -12.49 23.93
CA TRP A 102 -5.32 -11.96 24.99
C TRP A 102 -6.60 -12.76 25.11
N LEU A 103 -6.78 -13.34 26.26
CA LEU A 103 -8.00 -14.11 26.57
C LEU A 103 -9.03 -13.23 27.25
#